data_9db8106ca9e64d606682f51dd1fad576
#
_entry.id   9db8106ca9e64d606682f51dd1fad576
#
_cell.length_a   1.000
_cell.length_b   1.000
_cell.length_c   1.000
_cell.angle_alpha   90.00
_cell.angle_beta   90.00
_cell.angle_gamma   90.00
#
_symmetry.space_group_name_H-M   'P 1'
#
loop_
_entity.id
_entity.type
_entity.pdbx_description
1 polymer ?
#
loop_
_entity_poly.entity_id
_entity_poly.type
_entity_poly.pdbx_seq_one_letter_code
_entity_poly.pdbx_strand_id
1 'polypeptide(L)'
;MGWLRIILCVVLVLTMVSLAACSSSTNGLEQVRVAEVTRSIFYAPLYVAVTKGFFEEQGLEVEITTAWGGDKTMTTLISDGADIALVGSETSIYVYQQGTDDPIINFAQLTQTDGTFLVAREEHDSFSWDQLNDSVFLGQRVGGMPQMVGEYVLKQHGIDPQADLELIQNIDFSNIPNAFASGTGEYVQLFEPQATLFEKEGIGHIVASFGAESGQIPYTVFMSKQSYINDNADTIQRFTNAIYKAQQYVYATPTEEIAEAILPFFEDTDLDIVISVINRYAEQESYAPTPILQEESWLLLQEIIDQAGELEQIVEYDTLVETRFAEQAINQ
;
A
#
# COMPACT_ATOMS: atom_id res chain seq x y z
N MET A 1 -27.26 25.34 56.11
CA MET A 1 -26.71 24.16 55.39
C MET A 1 -27.22 23.95 53.96
N GLY A 2 -28.38 24.51 53.57
CA GLY A 2 -28.92 24.34 52.22
C GLY A 2 -28.21 25.16 51.11
N TRP A 3 -27.84 26.40 51.39
CA TRP A 3 -27.23 27.24 50.38
C TRP A 3 -25.83 26.82 49.95
N LEU A 4 -25.05 26.26 50.86
CA LEU A 4 -23.69 25.76 50.55
C LEU A 4 -23.73 24.53 49.62
N ARG A 5 -24.76 23.68 49.74
CA ARG A 5 -24.98 22.54 48.86
C ARG A 5 -25.39 22.97 47.43
N ILE A 6 -26.20 24.02 47.33
CA ILE A 6 -26.63 24.56 45.99
C ILE A 6 -25.46 25.18 45.26
N ILE A 7 -24.61 25.94 45.98
CA ILE A 7 -23.39 26.54 45.38
C ILE A 7 -22.40 25.44 44.93
N LEU A 8 -22.23 24.38 45.72
CA LEU A 8 -21.36 23.25 45.39
C LEU A 8 -21.87 22.50 44.15
N CYS A 9 -23.18 22.28 44.03
CA CYS A 9 -23.79 21.65 42.83
C CYS A 9 -23.67 22.51 41.57
N VAL A 10 -23.82 23.83 41.67
CA VAL A 10 -23.67 24.74 40.53
C VAL A 10 -22.22 24.83 40.07
N VAL A 11 -21.24 24.83 40.97
CA VAL A 11 -19.82 24.79 40.62
C VAL A 11 -19.45 23.46 39.98
N LEU A 12 -20.00 22.33 40.45
CA LEU A 12 -19.75 21.00 39.86
C LEU A 12 -20.34 20.86 38.46
N VAL A 13 -21.51 21.46 38.19
CA VAL A 13 -22.12 21.48 36.85
C VAL A 13 -21.38 22.39 35.89
N LEU A 14 -20.90 23.54 36.36
CA LEU A 14 -20.07 24.44 35.53
C LEU A 14 -18.70 23.82 35.20
N THR A 15 -18.11 23.00 36.07
CA THR A 15 -16.85 22.30 35.76
C THR A 15 -17.04 21.11 34.83
N MET A 16 -18.21 20.47 34.78
CA MET A 16 -18.49 19.40 33.81
C MET A 16 -18.76 19.94 32.38
N VAL A 17 -19.26 21.17 32.23
CA VAL A 17 -19.46 21.79 30.91
C VAL A 17 -18.14 22.26 30.29
N SER A 18 -17.09 22.50 31.08
CA SER A 18 -15.78 22.94 30.59
C SER A 18 -14.88 21.78 30.08
N LEU A 19 -15.25 20.53 30.27
CA LEU A 19 -14.46 19.36 29.82
C LEU A 19 -14.93 18.78 28.47
N ALA A 20 -16.00 19.35 27.89
CA ALA A 20 -16.53 18.92 26.58
C ALA A 20 -16.01 19.77 25.40
N ALA A 21 -15.04 20.65 25.60
CA ALA A 21 -14.55 21.56 24.57
C ALA A 21 -13.02 21.60 24.53
N CYS A 22 -12.39 20.51 24.13
CA CYS A 22 -11.01 20.51 23.64
C CYS A 22 -10.77 19.29 22.75
N SER A 23 -11.46 19.23 21.61
CA SER A 23 -10.91 18.68 20.38
C SER A 23 -10.71 19.88 19.46
N SER A 24 -9.69 20.67 19.72
CA SER A 24 -9.28 21.74 18.83
C SER A 24 -8.39 21.17 17.75
N SER A 25 -8.94 20.94 16.55
CA SER A 25 -8.13 20.96 15.34
C SER A 25 -7.42 22.32 15.29
N THR A 26 -6.11 22.33 15.32
CA THR A 26 -5.28 23.55 15.42
C THR A 26 -5.38 24.44 14.17
N ASN A 27 -5.99 23.97 13.05
CA ASN A 27 -6.12 24.72 11.79
C ASN A 27 -7.52 24.62 11.13
N GLY A 28 -8.54 24.04 11.79
CA GLY A 28 -9.85 23.84 11.17
C GLY A 28 -9.90 22.72 10.13
N LEU A 29 -8.81 21.94 9.95
CA LEU A 29 -8.74 20.78 9.10
C LEU A 29 -9.28 19.53 9.84
N GLU A 30 -9.95 18.66 9.11
CA GLU A 30 -10.41 17.37 9.63
C GLU A 30 -9.28 16.36 9.59
N GLN A 31 -8.99 15.71 10.72
CA GLN A 31 -7.95 14.71 10.81
C GLN A 31 -8.39 13.39 10.22
N VAL A 32 -7.52 12.76 9.40
CA VAL A 32 -7.68 11.44 8.82
C VAL A 32 -6.43 10.61 9.08
N ARG A 33 -6.57 9.49 9.77
CA ARG A 33 -5.48 8.58 10.10
C ARG A 33 -5.35 7.51 9.02
N VAL A 34 -4.19 7.43 8.38
CA VAL A 34 -3.88 6.45 7.34
C VAL A 34 -2.82 5.47 7.85
N ALA A 35 -3.10 4.17 7.78
CA ALA A 35 -2.08 3.14 7.99
C ALA A 35 -1.55 2.65 6.64
N GLU A 36 -0.23 2.69 6.43
CA GLU A 36 0.44 2.12 5.25
C GLU A 36 1.23 0.86 5.62
N VAL A 37 1.43 -0.03 4.64
CA VAL A 37 2.18 -1.29 4.84
C VAL A 37 3.65 -1.03 5.15
N THR A 38 4.27 -0.16 4.38
CA THR A 38 5.69 0.19 4.46
C THR A 38 5.91 1.59 3.91
N ARG A 39 7.01 2.26 4.29
CA ARG A 39 7.44 3.49 3.65
C ARG A 39 8.10 3.12 2.32
N SER A 40 7.46 3.44 1.19
CA SER A 40 7.95 3.04 -0.13
C SER A 40 7.67 4.10 -1.20
N ILE A 41 8.64 4.34 -2.08
CA ILE A 41 8.49 5.20 -3.28
C ILE A 41 7.38 4.66 -4.20
N PHE A 42 7.00 3.40 -4.05
CA PHE A 42 5.83 2.79 -4.69
C PHE A 42 4.51 3.52 -4.36
N TYR A 43 4.46 4.27 -3.26
CA TYR A 43 3.31 5.08 -2.85
C TYR A 43 3.49 6.57 -3.15
N ALA A 44 4.35 6.93 -4.11
CA ALA A 44 4.67 8.33 -4.44
C ALA A 44 3.44 9.25 -4.56
N PRO A 45 2.31 8.86 -5.21
CA PRO A 45 1.15 9.76 -5.27
C PRO A 45 0.56 10.11 -3.90
N LEU A 46 0.59 9.21 -2.90
CA LEU A 46 0.18 9.54 -1.53
C LEU A 46 1.05 10.62 -0.91
N TYR A 47 2.39 10.47 -1.03
CA TYR A 47 3.33 11.44 -0.45
C TYR A 47 3.29 12.78 -1.17
N VAL A 48 3.07 12.78 -2.50
CA VAL A 48 2.80 13.98 -3.28
C VAL A 48 1.55 14.68 -2.78
N ALA A 49 0.46 13.95 -2.50
CA ALA A 49 -0.77 14.54 -1.96
C ALA A 49 -0.54 15.28 -0.64
N VAL A 50 0.34 14.74 0.22
CA VAL A 50 0.72 15.39 1.48
C VAL A 50 1.61 16.60 1.21
N THR A 51 2.73 16.43 0.51
CA THR A 51 3.75 17.50 0.39
C THR A 51 3.32 18.67 -0.48
N LYS A 52 2.44 18.43 -1.45
CA LYS A 52 1.85 19.49 -2.30
C LYS A 52 0.60 20.11 -1.70
N GLY A 53 0.17 19.69 -0.50
CA GLY A 53 -0.98 20.26 0.20
C GLY A 53 -2.32 19.90 -0.42
N PHE A 54 -2.43 18.81 -1.20
CA PHE A 54 -3.69 18.45 -1.85
C PHE A 54 -4.75 17.98 -0.87
N PHE A 55 -4.34 17.40 0.26
CA PHE A 55 -5.25 17.08 1.35
C PHE A 55 -5.75 18.33 2.07
N GLU A 56 -4.86 19.28 2.37
CA GLU A 56 -5.22 20.56 2.99
C GLU A 56 -6.17 21.39 2.12
N GLU A 57 -5.99 21.38 0.79
CA GLU A 57 -6.92 22.00 -0.16
C GLU A 57 -8.34 21.38 -0.07
N GLN A 58 -8.43 20.11 0.33
CA GLN A 58 -9.68 19.40 0.59
C GLN A 58 -10.15 19.55 2.05
N GLY A 59 -9.48 20.35 2.88
CA GLY A 59 -9.82 20.54 4.28
C GLY A 59 -9.45 19.36 5.17
N LEU A 60 -8.51 18.50 4.76
CA LEU A 60 -8.05 17.33 5.49
C LEU A 60 -6.62 17.51 6.01
N GLU A 61 -6.35 17.02 7.21
CA GLU A 61 -5.01 16.81 7.77
C GLU A 61 -4.76 15.30 7.86
N VAL A 62 -3.87 14.77 7.03
CA VAL A 62 -3.61 13.33 6.93
C VAL A 62 -2.40 12.96 7.74
N GLU A 63 -2.59 12.07 8.72
CA GLU A 63 -1.53 11.46 9.51
C GLU A 63 -1.25 10.03 9.00
N ILE A 64 0.00 9.76 8.58
CA ILE A 64 0.40 8.46 8.03
C ILE A 64 1.23 7.71 9.05
N THR A 65 0.82 6.48 9.38
CA THR A 65 1.56 5.54 10.22
C THR A 65 1.98 4.31 9.42
N THR A 66 3.22 3.87 9.57
CA THR A 66 3.76 2.68 8.90
C THR A 66 3.63 1.46 9.81
N ALA A 67 2.89 0.43 9.37
CA ALA A 67 2.58 -0.75 10.19
C ALA A 67 3.57 -1.92 10.00
N TRP A 68 4.38 -1.92 8.94
CA TRP A 68 5.36 -2.94 8.60
C TRP A 68 4.77 -4.34 8.37
N GLY A 69 3.78 -4.42 7.49
CA GLY A 69 3.14 -5.65 7.05
C GLY A 69 1.66 -5.47 6.73
N GLY A 70 1.14 -6.17 5.71
CA GLY A 70 -0.25 -6.06 5.29
C GLY A 70 -1.23 -6.50 6.38
N ASP A 71 -0.92 -7.62 7.07
CA ASP A 71 -1.66 -8.13 8.22
C ASP A 71 -1.74 -7.12 9.38
N LYS A 72 -0.63 -6.42 9.65
CA LYS A 72 -0.57 -5.39 10.70
C LYS A 72 -1.35 -4.14 10.30
N THR A 73 -1.27 -3.74 9.02
CA THR A 73 -2.03 -2.59 8.49
C THR A 73 -3.52 -2.86 8.58
N MET A 74 -3.97 -4.04 8.16
CA MET A 74 -5.36 -4.45 8.28
C MET A 74 -5.81 -4.55 9.74
N THR A 75 -4.98 -5.10 10.63
CA THR A 75 -5.25 -5.14 12.07
C THR A 75 -5.42 -3.73 12.64
N THR A 76 -4.59 -2.77 12.21
CA THR A 76 -4.68 -1.37 12.63
C THR A 76 -6.01 -0.75 12.22
N LEU A 77 -6.48 -1.00 10.98
CA LEU A 77 -7.77 -0.54 10.49
C LEU A 77 -8.94 -1.16 11.28
N ILE A 78 -8.95 -2.48 11.43
CA ILE A 78 -10.03 -3.21 12.11
C ILE A 78 -10.17 -2.80 13.58
N SER A 79 -9.05 -2.50 14.24
CA SER A 79 -9.02 -2.09 15.66
C SER A 79 -9.21 -0.59 15.89
N ASP A 80 -9.66 0.18 14.89
CA ASP A 80 -9.85 1.64 14.95
C ASP A 80 -8.56 2.45 15.21
N GLY A 81 -7.40 1.85 14.94
CA GLY A 81 -6.10 2.53 14.99
C GLY A 81 -5.86 3.46 13.80
N ALA A 82 -6.57 3.23 12.68
CA ALA A 82 -6.60 4.08 11.50
C ALA A 82 -8.04 4.17 10.96
N ASP A 83 -8.31 5.21 10.16
CA ASP A 83 -9.57 5.44 9.48
C ASP A 83 -9.54 4.87 8.07
N ILE A 84 -8.36 4.88 7.45
CA ILE A 84 -8.09 4.38 6.10
C ILE A 84 -6.83 3.51 6.15
N ALA A 85 -6.82 2.40 5.44
CA ALA A 85 -5.64 1.57 5.20
C ALA A 85 -5.19 1.69 3.74
N LEU A 86 -3.88 1.78 3.52
CA LEU A 86 -3.23 1.61 2.23
C LEU A 86 -2.51 0.25 2.26
N VAL A 87 -3.09 -0.74 1.62
CA VAL A 87 -2.64 -2.14 1.70
C VAL A 87 -3.06 -2.91 0.44
N GLY A 88 -2.58 -4.11 0.27
CA GLY A 88 -2.99 -5.01 -0.82
C GLY A 88 -4.48 -5.35 -0.74
N SER A 89 -5.13 -5.33 -1.90
CA SER A 89 -6.58 -5.52 -2.01
C SER A 89 -7.06 -6.91 -1.58
N GLU A 90 -6.19 -7.93 -1.61
CA GLU A 90 -6.45 -9.28 -1.10
C GLU A 90 -6.88 -9.29 0.36
N THR A 91 -6.37 -8.36 1.15
CA THR A 91 -6.67 -8.32 2.59
C THR A 91 -8.15 -8.06 2.88
N SER A 92 -8.85 -7.32 2.01
CA SER A 92 -10.30 -7.14 2.13
C SER A 92 -11.07 -8.44 1.88
N ILE A 93 -10.60 -9.29 0.95
CA ILE A 93 -11.15 -10.60 0.68
C ILE A 93 -10.97 -11.52 1.90
N TYR A 94 -9.77 -11.55 2.49
CA TYR A 94 -9.51 -12.36 3.69
C TYR A 94 -10.41 -11.98 4.87
N VAL A 95 -10.60 -10.68 5.12
CA VAL A 95 -11.50 -10.22 6.19
C VAL A 95 -12.94 -10.62 5.90
N TYR A 96 -13.38 -10.49 4.66
CA TYR A 96 -14.73 -10.88 4.23
C TYR A 96 -14.98 -12.39 4.42
N GLN A 97 -14.02 -13.22 4.01
CA GLN A 97 -14.10 -14.68 4.15
C GLN A 97 -14.14 -15.15 5.62
N GLN A 98 -13.58 -14.36 6.54
CA GLN A 98 -13.69 -14.63 7.97
C GLN A 98 -15.07 -14.29 8.56
N GLY A 99 -16.02 -13.81 7.75
CA GLY A 99 -17.40 -13.57 8.16
C GLY A 99 -17.60 -12.33 9.03
N THR A 100 -16.93 -11.24 8.69
CA THR A 100 -17.10 -9.95 9.39
C THR A 100 -18.50 -9.37 9.15
N ASP A 101 -19.06 -8.71 10.19
CA ASP A 101 -20.29 -7.93 10.09
C ASP A 101 -20.07 -6.53 9.49
N ASP A 102 -18.81 -6.06 9.44
CA ASP A 102 -18.42 -4.76 8.90
C ASP A 102 -17.30 -4.96 7.87
N PRO A 103 -17.65 -5.22 6.59
CA PRO A 103 -16.67 -5.52 5.56
C PRO A 103 -15.76 -4.33 5.27
N ILE A 104 -14.56 -4.64 4.78
CA ILE A 104 -13.58 -3.63 4.38
C ILE A 104 -13.75 -3.37 2.89
N ILE A 105 -14.01 -2.12 2.54
CA ILE A 105 -14.35 -1.69 1.19
C ILE A 105 -13.17 -0.97 0.54
N ASN A 106 -12.77 -1.42 -0.63
CA ASN A 106 -11.79 -0.78 -1.48
C ASN A 106 -12.45 0.39 -2.23
N PHE A 107 -11.96 1.61 -2.04
CA PHE A 107 -12.60 2.80 -2.61
C PHE A 107 -11.71 3.64 -3.54
N ALA A 108 -10.38 3.45 -3.49
CA ALA A 108 -9.45 4.15 -4.38
C ALA A 108 -8.17 3.34 -4.63
N GLN A 109 -7.83 3.09 -5.88
CA GLN A 109 -6.61 2.41 -6.28
C GLN A 109 -5.43 3.38 -6.34
N LEU A 110 -4.25 2.96 -5.83
CA LEU A 110 -3.02 3.74 -5.89
C LEU A 110 -2.00 3.15 -6.87
N THR A 111 -1.79 1.83 -6.81
CA THR A 111 -0.86 1.11 -7.69
C THR A 111 -1.56 -0.05 -8.41
N GLN A 112 -1.09 -0.37 -9.63
CA GLN A 112 -1.80 -1.28 -10.53
C GLN A 112 -0.95 -2.45 -11.05
N THR A 113 0.28 -2.64 -10.52
CA THR A 113 1.15 -3.79 -10.82
C THR A 113 1.85 -4.21 -9.54
N ASP A 114 2.53 -5.37 -9.54
CA ASP A 114 3.46 -5.70 -8.46
C ASP A 114 4.60 -4.66 -8.39
N GLY A 115 5.05 -4.36 -7.18
CA GLY A 115 6.11 -3.38 -6.91
C GLY A 115 7.49 -3.98 -6.69
N THR A 116 7.66 -5.29 -6.92
CA THR A 116 8.91 -5.99 -6.61
C THR A 116 9.74 -6.32 -7.84
N PHE A 117 11.02 -6.53 -7.59
CA PHE A 117 12.02 -6.88 -8.58
C PHE A 117 12.73 -8.16 -8.19
N LEU A 118 13.10 -8.94 -9.20
CA LEU A 118 14.00 -10.07 -9.02
C LEU A 118 15.44 -9.56 -9.02
N VAL A 119 16.13 -9.75 -7.92
CA VAL A 119 17.53 -9.38 -7.76
C VAL A 119 18.36 -10.66 -7.68
N ALA A 120 19.32 -10.81 -8.60
CA ALA A 120 20.30 -11.87 -8.62
C ALA A 120 21.56 -11.46 -7.84
N ARG A 121 22.22 -12.39 -7.16
CA ARG A 121 23.49 -12.13 -6.48
C ARG A 121 24.63 -11.92 -7.45
N GLU A 122 24.68 -12.73 -8.48
CA GLU A 122 25.70 -12.67 -9.52
C GLU A 122 25.20 -11.86 -10.72
N GLU A 123 26.11 -11.26 -11.45
CA GLU A 123 25.81 -10.54 -12.69
C GLU A 123 25.47 -11.52 -13.82
N HIS A 124 24.44 -11.22 -14.59
CA HIS A 124 24.04 -11.98 -15.77
C HIS A 124 24.21 -11.15 -17.05
N ASP A 125 24.92 -11.66 -18.06
CA ASP A 125 25.00 -11.04 -19.38
C ASP A 125 23.59 -10.94 -20.04
N SER A 126 22.75 -11.93 -19.76
CA SER A 126 21.32 -11.96 -20.13
C SER A 126 20.59 -12.87 -19.13
N PHE A 127 19.43 -12.43 -18.66
CA PHE A 127 18.59 -13.22 -17.76
C PHE A 127 17.49 -13.93 -18.53
N SER A 128 17.17 -15.16 -18.15
CA SER A 128 15.95 -15.89 -18.50
C SER A 128 15.43 -16.62 -17.26
N TRP A 129 14.11 -16.71 -17.14
CA TRP A 129 13.46 -17.25 -15.94
C TRP A 129 13.87 -18.69 -15.59
N ASP A 130 14.19 -19.53 -16.59
CA ASP A 130 14.65 -20.89 -16.40
C ASP A 130 16.00 -21.02 -15.63
N GLN A 131 16.74 -19.91 -15.49
CA GLN A 131 17.96 -19.85 -14.67
C GLN A 131 17.67 -19.93 -13.16
N LEU A 132 16.40 -19.74 -12.76
CA LEU A 132 15.98 -19.92 -11.38
C LEU A 132 15.91 -21.39 -10.96
N ASN A 133 15.78 -22.35 -11.89
CA ASN A 133 15.66 -23.76 -11.56
C ASN A 133 16.84 -24.24 -10.70
N ASP A 134 16.53 -25.01 -9.67
CA ASP A 134 17.47 -25.55 -8.67
C ASP A 134 18.21 -24.49 -7.83
N SER A 135 17.82 -23.18 -7.94
CA SER A 135 18.45 -22.11 -7.16
C SER A 135 17.78 -21.91 -5.79
N VAL A 136 18.52 -21.26 -4.90
CA VAL A 136 17.99 -20.78 -3.60
C VAL A 136 17.34 -19.42 -3.81
N PHE A 137 16.01 -19.38 -3.79
CA PHE A 137 15.23 -18.16 -3.97
C PHE A 137 14.65 -17.65 -2.65
N LEU A 138 15.04 -16.45 -2.27
CA LEU A 138 14.51 -15.76 -1.12
C LEU A 138 13.24 -14.97 -1.54
N GLY A 139 12.09 -15.62 -1.39
CA GLY A 139 10.78 -15.07 -1.74
C GLY A 139 10.19 -14.23 -0.62
N GLN A 140 8.99 -13.73 -0.88
CA GLN A 140 8.21 -12.97 0.10
C GLN A 140 7.42 -13.90 1.04
N ARG A 141 7.04 -13.39 2.22
CA ARG A 141 6.33 -14.17 3.25
C ARG A 141 4.98 -14.64 2.74
N VAL A 142 4.65 -15.89 3.00
CA VAL A 142 3.37 -16.53 2.64
C VAL A 142 2.16 -15.73 3.12
N GLY A 143 1.13 -15.65 2.27
CA GLY A 143 -0.15 -14.98 2.53
C GLY A 143 -0.18 -13.50 2.19
N GLY A 144 0.91 -12.92 1.67
CA GLY A 144 0.96 -11.54 1.21
C GLY A 144 0.93 -11.42 -0.31
N MET A 145 0.39 -10.30 -0.82
CA MET A 145 0.33 -10.02 -2.25
C MET A 145 1.67 -10.27 -2.99
N PRO A 146 2.82 -9.77 -2.51
CA PRO A 146 4.07 -9.97 -3.25
C PRO A 146 4.48 -11.44 -3.37
N GLN A 147 4.16 -12.29 -2.38
CA GLN A 147 4.41 -13.73 -2.48
C GLN A 147 3.52 -14.36 -3.56
N MET A 148 2.22 -14.07 -3.52
CA MET A 148 1.26 -14.68 -4.44
C MET A 148 1.53 -14.27 -5.89
N VAL A 149 1.81 -12.98 -6.12
CA VAL A 149 2.18 -12.48 -7.45
C VAL A 149 3.53 -13.05 -7.90
N GLY A 150 4.51 -13.12 -7.03
CA GLY A 150 5.81 -13.73 -7.33
C GLY A 150 5.65 -15.18 -7.80
N GLU A 151 4.90 -16.00 -7.08
CA GLU A 151 4.63 -17.38 -7.45
C GLU A 151 3.78 -17.50 -8.74
N TYR A 152 2.81 -16.60 -8.92
CA TYR A 152 2.03 -16.53 -10.15
C TYR A 152 2.93 -16.28 -11.37
N VAL A 153 3.82 -15.29 -11.30
CA VAL A 153 4.77 -14.98 -12.38
C VAL A 153 5.71 -16.16 -12.65
N LEU A 154 6.26 -16.80 -11.61
CA LEU A 154 7.09 -18.00 -11.77
C LEU A 154 6.34 -19.09 -12.53
N LYS A 155 5.08 -19.37 -12.17
CA LYS A 155 4.23 -20.36 -12.85
C LYS A 155 3.95 -19.99 -14.32
N GLN A 156 3.76 -18.69 -14.64
CA GLN A 156 3.60 -18.22 -16.02
C GLN A 156 4.85 -18.52 -16.88
N HIS A 157 6.03 -18.53 -16.25
CA HIS A 157 7.29 -18.90 -16.91
C HIS A 157 7.61 -20.42 -16.83
N GLY A 158 6.65 -21.24 -16.37
CA GLY A 158 6.77 -22.70 -16.34
C GLY A 158 7.61 -23.23 -15.16
N ILE A 159 7.81 -22.42 -14.13
CA ILE A 159 8.54 -22.80 -12.91
C ILE A 159 7.51 -23.13 -11.82
N ASP A 160 7.61 -24.32 -11.25
CA ASP A 160 6.89 -24.67 -10.03
C ASP A 160 7.68 -24.19 -8.82
N PRO A 161 7.20 -23.14 -8.08
CA PRO A 161 7.98 -22.55 -7.00
C PRO A 161 8.34 -23.53 -5.88
N GLN A 162 7.53 -24.57 -5.68
CA GLN A 162 7.71 -25.55 -4.61
C GLN A 162 8.51 -26.78 -5.05
N ALA A 163 8.62 -27.04 -6.35
CA ALA A 163 9.31 -28.21 -6.89
C ALA A 163 10.66 -27.86 -7.53
N ASP A 164 10.75 -26.70 -8.19
CA ASP A 164 11.89 -26.32 -9.01
C ASP A 164 12.88 -25.37 -8.31
N LEU A 165 12.51 -24.86 -7.11
CA LEU A 165 13.31 -23.92 -6.33
C LEU A 165 13.55 -24.42 -4.90
N GLU A 166 14.69 -24.01 -4.30
CA GLU A 166 14.81 -23.97 -2.84
C GLU A 166 14.21 -22.64 -2.34
N LEU A 167 12.87 -22.61 -2.14
CA LEU A 167 12.12 -21.42 -1.83
C LEU A 167 12.09 -21.12 -0.34
N ILE A 168 12.62 -19.94 0.07
CA ILE A 168 12.63 -19.46 1.45
C ILE A 168 11.61 -18.35 1.62
N GLN A 169 10.53 -18.58 2.41
CA GLN A 169 9.41 -17.64 2.60
C GLN A 169 9.05 -17.40 4.08
N ASN A 170 9.93 -17.81 5.00
CA ASN A 170 9.70 -17.74 6.44
C ASN A 170 10.44 -16.57 7.13
N ILE A 171 10.90 -15.60 6.35
CA ILE A 171 11.60 -14.41 6.87
C ILE A 171 10.59 -13.25 6.93
N ASP A 172 10.59 -12.52 8.06
CA ASP A 172 9.76 -11.31 8.19
C ASP A 172 10.10 -10.28 7.11
N PHE A 173 9.07 -9.63 6.57
CA PHE A 173 9.13 -8.66 5.48
C PHE A 173 10.30 -7.66 5.61
N SER A 174 10.45 -7.04 6.78
CA SER A 174 11.50 -6.05 7.04
C SER A 174 12.92 -6.62 7.10
N ASN A 175 13.06 -7.93 7.21
CA ASN A 175 14.35 -8.61 7.36
C ASN A 175 14.87 -9.26 6.06
N ILE A 176 14.04 -9.36 5.02
CA ILE A 176 14.40 -9.98 3.74
C ILE A 176 15.65 -9.33 3.12
N PRO A 177 15.75 -7.97 3.01
CA PRO A 177 16.96 -7.36 2.46
C PRO A 177 18.23 -7.71 3.23
N ASN A 178 18.16 -7.69 4.57
CA ASN A 178 19.30 -8.03 5.41
C ASN A 178 19.72 -9.50 5.29
N ALA A 179 18.78 -10.42 5.14
CA ALA A 179 19.06 -11.83 4.92
C ALA A 179 19.81 -12.04 3.60
N PHE A 180 19.35 -11.39 2.50
CA PHE A 180 20.06 -11.46 1.23
C PHE A 180 21.45 -10.82 1.32
N ALA A 181 21.59 -9.61 1.88
CA ALA A 181 22.88 -8.95 2.05
C ALA A 181 23.87 -9.77 2.88
N SER A 182 23.38 -10.58 3.83
CA SER A 182 24.18 -11.50 4.65
C SER A 182 24.53 -12.82 3.97
N GLY A 183 24.13 -13.02 2.70
CA GLY A 183 24.48 -14.19 1.91
C GLY A 183 23.39 -15.26 1.77
N THR A 184 22.16 -15.02 2.25
CA THR A 184 21.04 -15.93 2.06
C THR A 184 20.48 -15.80 0.65
N GLY A 185 20.35 -16.92 -0.08
CA GLY A 185 19.76 -16.97 -1.41
C GLY A 185 20.69 -16.52 -2.54
N GLU A 186 20.45 -17.06 -3.72
CA GLU A 186 21.08 -16.67 -4.99
C GLU A 186 20.25 -15.56 -5.67
N TYR A 187 18.94 -15.66 -5.49
CA TYR A 187 17.97 -14.67 -5.94
C TYR A 187 17.08 -14.20 -4.80
N VAL A 188 16.58 -13.00 -4.91
CA VAL A 188 15.63 -12.42 -3.95
C VAL A 188 14.59 -11.57 -4.64
N GLN A 189 13.36 -11.57 -4.11
CA GLN A 189 12.29 -10.65 -4.49
C GLN A 189 12.31 -9.45 -3.56
N LEU A 190 12.59 -8.25 -4.08
CA LEU A 190 12.73 -7.02 -3.30
C LEU A 190 11.87 -5.88 -3.85
N PHE A 191 11.37 -5.05 -2.95
CA PHE A 191 10.83 -3.74 -3.27
C PHE A 191 11.93 -2.70 -3.46
N GLU A 192 11.59 -1.59 -4.08
CA GLU A 192 12.37 -0.36 -4.07
C GLU A 192 12.19 0.43 -2.75
N PRO A 193 13.21 1.13 -2.26
CA PRO A 193 14.51 1.43 -2.91
C PRO A 193 15.57 0.34 -2.71
N GLN A 194 15.30 -0.76 -2.00
CA GLN A 194 16.31 -1.78 -1.66
C GLN A 194 16.91 -2.45 -2.89
N ALA A 195 16.11 -2.71 -3.93
CA ALA A 195 16.60 -3.31 -5.17
C ALA A 195 17.66 -2.41 -5.84
N THR A 196 17.35 -1.12 -6.02
CA THR A 196 18.29 -0.13 -6.56
C THR A 196 19.51 0.08 -5.66
N LEU A 197 19.34 0.11 -4.33
CA LEU A 197 20.46 0.23 -3.39
C LEU A 197 21.41 -0.96 -3.50
N PHE A 198 20.90 -2.17 -3.60
CA PHE A 198 21.72 -3.37 -3.74
C PHE A 198 22.48 -3.39 -5.06
N GLU A 199 21.86 -2.93 -6.14
CA GLU A 199 22.55 -2.78 -7.43
C GLU A 199 23.67 -1.74 -7.34
N LYS A 200 23.41 -0.56 -6.74
CA LYS A 200 24.40 0.52 -6.56
C LYS A 200 25.57 0.10 -5.65
N GLU A 201 25.31 -0.70 -4.62
CA GLU A 201 26.30 -1.19 -3.66
C GLU A 201 27.03 -2.47 -4.13
N GLY A 202 26.63 -3.04 -5.27
CA GLY A 202 27.20 -4.30 -5.78
C GLY A 202 26.87 -5.52 -4.92
N ILE A 203 25.77 -5.49 -4.19
CA ILE A 203 25.25 -6.61 -3.39
C ILE A 203 24.47 -7.58 -4.27
N GLY A 204 23.84 -7.07 -5.34
CA GLY A 204 23.05 -7.82 -6.30
C GLY A 204 22.72 -7.00 -7.54
N HIS A 205 22.10 -7.64 -8.52
CA HIS A 205 21.76 -7.09 -9.83
C HIS A 205 20.29 -7.29 -10.11
N ILE A 206 19.56 -6.22 -10.48
CA ILE A 206 18.16 -6.35 -10.90
C ILE A 206 18.11 -7.02 -12.27
N VAL A 207 17.49 -8.19 -12.36
CA VAL A 207 17.45 -9.00 -13.58
C VAL A 207 16.06 -9.09 -14.21
N ALA A 208 14.98 -8.88 -13.41
CA ALA A 208 13.62 -8.87 -13.91
C ALA A 208 12.70 -8.04 -12.99
N SER A 209 11.52 -7.69 -13.49
CA SER A 209 10.46 -7.03 -12.73
C SER A 209 9.24 -7.94 -12.63
N PHE A 210 8.80 -8.26 -11.42
CA PHE A 210 7.52 -8.94 -11.22
C PHE A 210 6.35 -8.07 -11.65
N GLY A 211 6.46 -6.75 -11.51
CA GLY A 211 5.43 -5.81 -11.93
C GLY A 211 5.21 -5.77 -13.44
N ALA A 212 6.27 -5.91 -14.23
CA ALA A 212 6.15 -6.00 -15.68
C ALA A 212 5.46 -7.28 -16.16
N GLU A 213 5.56 -8.36 -15.37
CA GLU A 213 5.06 -9.70 -15.69
C GLU A 213 3.69 -10.00 -15.06
N SER A 214 3.31 -9.29 -13.99
CA SER A 214 2.09 -9.60 -13.21
C SER A 214 0.79 -9.26 -13.93
N GLY A 215 0.84 -8.37 -14.92
CA GLY A 215 -0.36 -7.74 -15.47
C GLY A 215 -0.92 -6.67 -14.52
N GLN A 216 -2.03 -6.07 -14.92
CA GLN A 216 -2.69 -5.03 -14.13
C GLN A 216 -3.61 -5.64 -13.07
N ILE A 217 -3.25 -5.44 -11.81
CA ILE A 217 -3.98 -5.88 -10.63
C ILE A 217 -4.18 -4.70 -9.67
N PRO A 218 -5.23 -4.68 -8.84
CA PRO A 218 -5.39 -3.65 -7.83
C PRO A 218 -4.44 -3.94 -6.66
N TYR A 219 -3.12 -3.68 -6.90
CA TYR A 219 -2.06 -4.14 -6.01
C TYR A 219 -2.11 -3.45 -4.65
N THR A 220 -2.08 -2.10 -4.64
CA THR A 220 -2.26 -1.34 -3.39
C THR A 220 -3.42 -0.37 -3.55
N VAL A 221 -4.36 -0.43 -2.61
CA VAL A 221 -5.59 0.35 -2.63
C VAL A 221 -5.83 1.01 -1.27
N PHE A 222 -6.55 2.13 -1.29
CA PHE A 222 -7.13 2.69 -0.08
C PHE A 222 -8.44 1.99 0.22
N MET A 223 -8.57 1.55 1.46
CA MET A 223 -9.77 0.88 1.95
C MET A 223 -10.14 1.35 3.35
N SER A 224 -11.40 1.18 3.68
CA SER A 224 -11.93 1.50 5.00
C SER A 224 -13.09 0.57 5.37
N LYS A 225 -13.50 0.57 6.63
CA LYS A 225 -14.69 -0.14 7.09
C LYS A 225 -15.94 0.41 6.38
N GLN A 226 -16.88 -0.46 6.03
CA GLN A 226 -18.15 -0.03 5.43
C GLN A 226 -18.90 0.96 6.33
N SER A 227 -18.89 0.74 7.64
CA SER A 227 -19.48 1.64 8.61
C SER A 227 -18.84 3.03 8.57
N TYR A 228 -17.50 3.12 8.52
CA TYR A 228 -16.79 4.40 8.43
C TYR A 228 -17.13 5.14 7.13
N ILE A 229 -17.16 4.44 5.98
CA ILE A 229 -17.52 5.02 4.68
C ILE A 229 -18.95 5.59 4.71
N ASN A 230 -19.89 4.87 5.33
CA ASN A 230 -21.28 5.33 5.42
C ASN A 230 -21.41 6.59 6.28
N ASP A 231 -20.70 6.65 7.39
CA ASP A 231 -20.77 7.76 8.34
C ASP A 231 -19.94 8.98 7.88
N ASN A 232 -18.90 8.78 7.05
CA ASN A 232 -17.92 9.79 6.65
C ASN A 232 -17.75 9.89 5.11
N ALA A 233 -18.82 9.68 4.34
CA ALA A 233 -18.77 9.64 2.88
C ALA A 233 -18.16 10.92 2.25
N ASP A 234 -18.40 12.08 2.85
CA ASP A 234 -17.80 13.35 2.41
C ASP A 234 -16.29 13.38 2.62
N THR A 235 -15.79 12.86 3.74
CA THR A 235 -14.36 12.75 4.04
C THR A 235 -13.66 11.81 3.06
N ILE A 236 -14.28 10.65 2.76
CA ILE A 236 -13.76 9.69 1.76
C ILE A 236 -13.72 10.34 0.37
N GLN A 237 -14.75 11.10 -0.01
CA GLN A 237 -14.76 11.82 -1.30
C GLN A 237 -13.63 12.84 -1.39
N ARG A 238 -13.47 13.69 -0.39
CA ARG A 238 -12.41 14.70 -0.33
C ARG A 238 -11.01 14.06 -0.33
N PHE A 239 -10.84 12.95 0.38
CA PHE A 239 -9.62 12.16 0.36
C PHE A 239 -9.32 11.63 -1.05
N THR A 240 -10.31 11.03 -1.72
CA THR A 240 -10.17 10.48 -3.07
C THR A 240 -9.87 11.58 -4.10
N ASN A 241 -10.46 12.77 -3.96
CA ASN A 241 -10.15 13.94 -4.81
C ASN A 241 -8.67 14.33 -4.71
N ALA A 242 -8.11 14.37 -3.48
CA ALA A 242 -6.71 14.68 -3.25
C ALA A 242 -5.77 13.63 -3.87
N ILE A 243 -6.11 12.35 -3.72
CA ILE A 243 -5.36 11.23 -4.33
C ILE A 243 -5.39 11.33 -5.86
N TYR A 244 -6.56 11.54 -6.47
CA TYR A 244 -6.66 11.69 -7.92
C TYR A 244 -5.82 12.87 -8.43
N LYS A 245 -5.88 14.01 -7.75
CA LYS A 245 -5.04 15.16 -8.09
C LYS A 245 -3.55 14.83 -8.02
N ALA A 246 -3.13 14.04 -7.03
CA ALA A 246 -1.74 13.60 -6.90
C ALA A 246 -1.34 12.59 -7.99
N GLN A 247 -2.22 11.67 -8.37
CA GLN A 247 -1.99 10.78 -9.51
C GLN A 247 -1.79 11.59 -10.78
N GLN A 248 -2.65 12.56 -11.07
CA GLN A 248 -2.50 13.45 -12.24
C GLN A 248 -1.20 14.25 -12.18
N TYR A 249 -0.79 14.71 -10.98
CA TYR A 249 0.47 15.41 -10.79
C TYR A 249 1.67 14.50 -11.14
N VAL A 250 1.68 13.26 -10.67
CA VAL A 250 2.76 12.28 -10.94
C VAL A 250 2.88 11.99 -12.43
N TYR A 251 1.77 11.90 -13.16
CA TYR A 251 1.80 11.67 -14.61
C TYR A 251 2.21 12.90 -15.45
N ALA A 252 1.97 14.10 -14.95
CA ALA A 252 2.18 15.34 -15.69
C ALA A 252 3.51 16.04 -15.37
N THR A 253 4.23 15.62 -14.33
CA THR A 253 5.37 16.32 -13.76
C THR A 253 6.68 15.58 -14.04
N PRO A 254 7.80 16.27 -14.32
CA PRO A 254 9.11 15.63 -14.44
C PRO A 254 9.49 14.86 -13.17
N THR A 255 10.17 13.74 -13.34
CA THR A 255 10.54 12.82 -12.24
C THR A 255 11.34 13.51 -11.15
N GLU A 256 12.26 14.42 -11.51
CA GLU A 256 13.09 15.16 -10.57
C GLU A 256 12.24 16.00 -9.60
N GLU A 257 11.18 16.64 -10.10
CA GLU A 257 10.29 17.47 -9.29
C GLU A 257 9.40 16.59 -8.38
N ILE A 258 9.00 15.41 -8.84
CA ILE A 258 8.28 14.43 -8.02
C ILE A 258 9.21 13.93 -6.90
N ALA A 259 10.46 13.58 -7.24
CA ALA A 259 11.45 13.09 -6.31
C ALA A 259 11.75 14.12 -5.21
N GLU A 260 11.96 15.39 -5.58
CA GLU A 260 12.15 16.48 -4.62
C GLU A 260 10.93 16.64 -3.69
N ALA A 261 9.72 16.49 -4.23
CA ALA A 261 8.50 16.61 -3.44
C ALA A 261 8.36 15.52 -2.38
N ILE A 262 8.73 14.27 -2.69
CA ILE A 262 8.58 13.14 -1.76
C ILE A 262 9.81 12.89 -0.89
N LEU A 263 10.96 13.51 -1.20
CA LEU A 263 12.22 13.32 -0.47
C LEU A 263 12.11 13.45 1.07
N PRO A 264 11.28 14.35 1.63
CA PRO A 264 11.08 14.42 3.08
C PRO A 264 10.58 13.13 3.74
N PHE A 265 10.01 12.21 2.98
CA PHE A 265 9.61 10.88 3.46
C PHE A 265 10.75 9.84 3.38
N PHE A 266 11.88 10.19 2.73
CA PHE A 266 13.01 9.31 2.43
C PHE A 266 14.35 9.98 2.78
N GLU A 267 14.44 10.54 4.00
CA GLU A 267 15.60 11.33 4.44
C GLU A 267 16.93 10.56 4.37
N ASP A 268 16.90 9.24 4.51
CA ASP A 268 18.08 8.37 4.45
C ASP A 268 18.40 7.88 3.00
N THR A 269 17.70 8.39 1.98
CA THR A 269 17.86 7.96 0.59
C THR A 269 18.30 9.13 -0.28
N ASP A 270 19.37 8.94 -1.04
CA ASP A 270 19.89 9.96 -1.95
C ASP A 270 18.86 10.30 -3.05
N LEU A 271 18.77 11.56 -3.45
CA LEU A 271 17.80 12.05 -4.45
C LEU A 271 17.90 11.30 -5.78
N ASP A 272 19.12 10.97 -6.22
CA ASP A 272 19.37 10.22 -7.47
C ASP A 272 18.78 8.80 -7.41
N ILE A 273 18.73 8.17 -6.24
CA ILE A 273 18.06 6.89 -6.03
C ILE A 273 16.55 7.07 -6.12
N VAL A 274 15.98 8.09 -5.48
CA VAL A 274 14.54 8.37 -5.54
C VAL A 274 14.11 8.60 -7.00
N ILE A 275 14.89 9.38 -7.76
CA ILE A 275 14.65 9.62 -9.21
C ILE A 275 14.69 8.30 -9.99
N SER A 276 15.71 7.47 -9.77
CA SER A 276 15.86 6.18 -10.48
C SER A 276 14.66 5.25 -10.20
N VAL A 277 14.22 5.19 -8.96
CA VAL A 277 13.08 4.35 -8.53
C VAL A 277 11.77 4.85 -9.13
N ILE A 278 11.50 6.16 -9.11
CA ILE A 278 10.29 6.72 -9.74
C ILE A 278 10.26 6.41 -11.24
N ASN A 279 11.38 6.59 -11.94
CA ASN A 279 11.47 6.26 -13.36
C ASN A 279 11.16 4.78 -13.61
N ARG A 280 11.71 3.88 -12.81
CA ARG A 280 11.47 2.44 -12.94
C ARG A 280 10.01 2.07 -12.73
N TYR A 281 9.35 2.62 -11.70
CA TYR A 281 7.92 2.43 -11.48
C TYR A 281 7.04 3.08 -12.56
N ALA A 282 7.48 4.21 -13.11
CA ALA A 282 6.77 4.85 -14.22
C ALA A 282 6.90 4.05 -15.52
N GLU A 283 8.10 3.51 -15.84
CA GLU A 283 8.35 2.67 -17.02
C GLU A 283 7.53 1.39 -17.03
N GLN A 284 7.28 0.78 -15.86
CA GLN A 284 6.41 -0.40 -15.73
C GLN A 284 4.94 -0.06 -15.47
N GLU A 285 4.57 1.23 -15.55
CA GLU A 285 3.20 1.71 -15.34
C GLU A 285 2.60 1.31 -13.97
N SER A 286 3.43 1.28 -12.92
CA SER A 286 2.99 0.86 -11.59
C SER A 286 2.01 1.79 -10.91
N TYR A 287 2.13 3.11 -11.14
CA TYR A 287 1.20 4.07 -10.57
C TYR A 287 -0.13 4.02 -11.32
N ALA A 288 -1.23 3.87 -10.61
CA ALA A 288 -2.54 3.91 -11.25
C ALA A 288 -2.84 5.34 -11.77
N PRO A 289 -3.27 5.51 -13.04
CA PRO A 289 -3.55 6.84 -13.60
C PRO A 289 -4.81 7.49 -13.02
N THR A 290 -5.68 6.68 -12.44
CA THR A 290 -6.93 7.09 -11.78
C THR A 290 -7.18 6.22 -10.55
N PRO A 291 -8.00 6.69 -9.58
CA PRO A 291 -8.30 5.90 -8.41
C PRO A 291 -9.33 4.78 -8.65
N ILE A 292 -9.79 4.56 -9.89
CA ILE A 292 -10.77 3.51 -10.22
C ILE A 292 -10.09 2.14 -10.18
N LEU A 293 -10.60 1.25 -9.36
CA LEU A 293 -10.29 -0.17 -9.37
C LEU A 293 -11.15 -0.84 -10.43
N GLN A 294 -10.53 -1.45 -11.45
CA GLN A 294 -11.24 -2.08 -12.57
C GLN A 294 -11.71 -3.49 -12.22
N GLU A 295 -12.89 -3.89 -12.72
CA GLU A 295 -13.45 -5.23 -12.47
C GLU A 295 -12.56 -6.34 -13.05
N GLU A 296 -11.99 -6.14 -14.24
CA GLU A 296 -11.08 -7.13 -14.84
C GLU A 296 -9.82 -7.34 -13.96
N SER A 297 -9.29 -6.27 -13.37
CA SER A 297 -8.15 -6.37 -12.44
C SER A 297 -8.53 -7.08 -11.14
N TRP A 298 -9.77 -6.91 -10.65
CA TRP A 298 -10.29 -7.66 -9.50
C TRP A 298 -10.42 -9.16 -9.76
N LEU A 299 -10.83 -9.53 -10.98
CA LEU A 299 -10.91 -10.94 -11.38
C LEU A 299 -9.51 -11.57 -11.46
N LEU A 300 -8.53 -10.87 -12.05
CA LEU A 300 -7.14 -11.34 -12.08
C LEU A 300 -6.55 -11.47 -10.69
N LEU A 301 -6.82 -10.53 -9.78
CA LEU A 301 -6.41 -10.63 -8.39
C LEU A 301 -6.91 -11.94 -7.77
N GLN A 302 -8.18 -12.26 -7.94
CA GLN A 302 -8.75 -13.48 -7.35
C GLN A 302 -8.21 -14.76 -8.00
N GLU A 303 -7.90 -14.74 -9.29
CA GLU A 303 -7.18 -15.85 -9.95
C GLU A 303 -5.80 -16.07 -9.30
N ILE A 304 -5.06 -14.99 -9.01
CA ILE A 304 -3.75 -15.07 -8.35
C ILE A 304 -3.89 -15.64 -6.93
N ILE A 305 -4.88 -15.18 -6.16
CA ILE A 305 -5.15 -15.68 -4.79
C ILE A 305 -5.56 -17.17 -4.83
N ASP A 306 -6.39 -17.57 -5.79
CA ASP A 306 -6.82 -18.97 -5.97
C ASP A 306 -5.63 -19.88 -6.32
N GLN A 307 -4.75 -19.44 -7.24
CA GLN A 307 -3.54 -20.18 -7.59
C GLN A 307 -2.54 -20.32 -6.44
N ALA A 308 -2.59 -19.41 -5.47
CA ALA A 308 -1.83 -19.50 -4.23
C ALA A 308 -2.50 -20.40 -3.16
N GLY A 309 -3.75 -20.82 -3.39
CA GLY A 309 -4.53 -21.64 -2.46
C GLY A 309 -5.14 -20.86 -1.29
N GLU A 310 -5.20 -19.53 -1.39
CA GLU A 310 -5.66 -18.62 -0.32
C GLU A 310 -7.10 -18.11 -0.54
N LEU A 311 -7.76 -18.49 -1.66
CA LEU A 311 -9.13 -18.09 -1.98
C LEU A 311 -10.12 -19.20 -1.56
N GLU A 312 -10.99 -18.92 -0.57
CA GLU A 312 -12.05 -19.87 -0.18
C GLU A 312 -13.23 -19.85 -1.15
N GLN A 313 -13.58 -18.66 -1.64
CA GLN A 313 -14.65 -18.46 -2.62
C GLN A 313 -14.43 -17.14 -3.39
N ILE A 314 -14.93 -17.11 -4.63
CA ILE A 314 -14.95 -15.88 -5.42
C ILE A 314 -15.87 -14.86 -4.74
N VAL A 315 -15.40 -13.62 -4.64
CA VAL A 315 -16.14 -12.47 -4.10
C VAL A 315 -16.53 -11.55 -5.24
N GLU A 316 -17.83 -11.32 -5.41
CA GLU A 316 -18.36 -10.42 -6.43
C GLU A 316 -17.74 -9.01 -6.24
N TYR A 317 -17.42 -8.36 -7.36
CA TYR A 317 -16.76 -7.05 -7.39
C TYR A 317 -17.49 -6.00 -6.53
N ASP A 318 -18.79 -5.82 -6.76
CA ASP A 318 -19.61 -4.84 -6.04
C ASP A 318 -19.77 -5.11 -4.52
N THR A 319 -19.29 -6.28 -4.05
CA THR A 319 -19.32 -6.62 -2.63
C THR A 319 -18.25 -5.88 -1.82
N LEU A 320 -17.05 -5.72 -2.40
CA LEU A 320 -15.90 -5.16 -1.70
C LEU A 320 -15.27 -3.95 -2.42
N VAL A 321 -15.85 -3.50 -3.54
CA VAL A 321 -15.34 -2.35 -4.30
C VAL A 321 -16.42 -1.28 -4.44
N GLU A 322 -16.07 -0.05 -4.11
CA GLU A 322 -16.95 1.11 -4.20
C GLU A 322 -16.31 2.20 -5.07
N THR A 323 -16.68 2.26 -6.36
CA THR A 323 -16.06 3.17 -7.35
C THR A 323 -16.63 4.59 -7.36
N ARG A 324 -17.78 4.83 -6.75
CA ARG A 324 -18.47 6.15 -6.85
C ARG A 324 -17.58 7.33 -6.47
N PHE A 325 -16.70 7.17 -5.46
CA PHE A 325 -15.80 8.25 -5.03
C PHE A 325 -14.72 8.55 -6.07
N ALA A 326 -14.16 7.51 -6.67
CA ALA A 326 -13.19 7.61 -7.75
C ALA A 326 -13.82 8.22 -9.01
N GLU A 327 -15.00 7.75 -9.41
CA GLU A 327 -15.74 8.29 -10.55
C GLU A 327 -16.11 9.78 -10.35
N GLN A 328 -16.53 10.15 -9.15
CA GLN A 328 -16.85 11.55 -8.84
C GLN A 328 -15.58 12.41 -8.85
N ALA A 329 -14.44 11.92 -8.35
CA ALA A 329 -13.16 12.64 -8.38
C ALA A 329 -12.69 12.94 -9.81
N ILE A 330 -12.87 11.99 -10.73
CA ILE A 330 -12.48 12.13 -12.14
C ILE A 330 -13.37 13.13 -12.90
N ASN A 331 -14.65 13.25 -12.51
CA ASN A 331 -15.62 14.10 -13.19
C ASN A 331 -15.70 15.54 -12.63
N GLN A 332 -14.87 15.92 -11.68
CA GLN A 332 -14.72 17.28 -11.16
C GLN A 332 -13.76 18.11 -12.00
#